data_b2a4d059587559ecd460987fb4faee8e
#
_entry.id   b2a4d059587559ecd460987fb4faee8e
#
_cell.length_a   1.000
_cell.length_b   1.000
_cell.length_c   1.000
_cell.angle_alpha   90.00
_cell.angle_beta   90.00
_cell.angle_gamma   90.00
#
_symmetry.space_group_name_H-M   'P 1'
#
loop_
_entity.id
_entity.type
_entity.pdbx_description
1 polymer ?
#
loop_
_entity_poly.entity_id
_entity_poly.type
_entity_poly.pdbx_seq_one_letter_code
_entity_poly.pdbx_strand_id
1 'polypeptide(L)'
;IEGLGNSFAWLVNDKKNPTILFAGNNIGEDYLYELTTFLKDKKFGVINISKSGTTTETALAFRLLKKQCENQRGKEEAKDVIVAVTDAKKGAARTCADKEGYKSFIIPDNVGGRFSVLTPVGLLPIAVAGFDVKQLVAGAADMEKACGKDVAFDENPAAIYAATRQALYT
;
A
#
# COMPACT_ATOMS: atom_id res chain seq x y z
N ILE A 1 -0.15 -6.56 -4.40
CA ILE A 1 -0.38 -6.37 -5.83
C ILE A 1 0.27 -7.49 -6.63
N GLU A 2 1.56 -7.76 -6.47
CA GLU A 2 2.25 -8.85 -7.16
C GLU A 2 1.57 -10.21 -6.96
N GLY A 3 1.17 -10.53 -5.73
CA GLY A 3 0.48 -11.77 -5.41
C GLY A 3 -0.92 -11.93 -6.00
N LEU A 4 -1.54 -10.85 -6.46
CA LEU A 4 -2.87 -10.85 -7.08
C LEU A 4 -2.82 -10.89 -8.60
N GLY A 5 -1.68 -10.56 -9.19
CA GLY A 5 -1.47 -10.54 -10.62
C GLY A 5 -0.77 -11.78 -11.15
N ASN A 6 -0.89 -12.04 -12.44
CA ASN A 6 -0.11 -13.05 -13.12
C ASN A 6 1.26 -12.47 -13.44
N SER A 7 2.33 -13.03 -12.87
CA SER A 7 3.70 -12.62 -13.14
C SER A 7 3.79 -11.09 -13.30
N PHE A 8 4.54 -10.45 -13.98
CA PHE A 8 4.66 -9.00 -14.13
C PHE A 8 3.44 -8.27 -14.73
N ALA A 9 2.23 -8.85 -14.67
CA ALA A 9 1.02 -8.22 -15.22
C ALA A 9 0.75 -6.81 -14.67
N TRP A 10 1.14 -6.53 -13.44
CA TRP A 10 1.07 -5.19 -12.84
C TRP A 10 2.07 -4.17 -13.45
N LEU A 11 3.10 -4.63 -14.14
CA LEU A 11 4.03 -3.79 -14.92
C LEU A 11 3.55 -3.59 -16.37
N VAL A 12 2.70 -4.47 -16.86
CA VAL A 12 2.16 -4.35 -18.21
C VAL A 12 1.15 -3.22 -18.22
N ASN A 13 1.38 -2.23 -19.05
CA ASN A 13 0.49 -1.10 -19.23
C ASN A 13 -0.85 -1.55 -19.81
N ASP A 14 -1.75 -1.98 -18.94
CA ASP A 14 -3.16 -2.09 -19.30
C ASP A 14 -3.71 -0.67 -19.45
N LYS A 15 -4.16 -0.31 -20.63
CA LYS A 15 -4.73 1.02 -20.92
C LYS A 15 -5.89 1.42 -19.99
N LYS A 16 -6.45 0.46 -19.25
CA LYS A 16 -7.57 0.68 -18.32
C LYS A 16 -7.11 1.05 -16.91
N ASN A 17 -5.92 0.60 -16.49
CA ASN A 17 -5.43 0.75 -15.13
C ASN A 17 -4.08 1.47 -15.13
N PRO A 18 -3.78 2.28 -14.10
CA PRO A 18 -2.49 2.93 -13.98
C PRO A 18 -1.37 1.92 -13.72
N THR A 19 -0.19 2.18 -14.26
CA THR A 19 1.03 1.47 -13.86
C THR A 19 1.35 1.81 -12.41
N ILE A 20 1.54 0.79 -11.57
CA ILE A 20 1.90 0.95 -10.16
C ILE A 20 3.42 0.83 -10.01
N LEU A 21 4.01 1.81 -9.39
CA LEU A 21 5.44 1.85 -9.06
C LEU A 21 5.59 2.02 -7.55
N PHE A 22 6.63 1.42 -6.99
CA PHE A 22 6.88 1.45 -5.56
C PHE A 22 8.10 2.31 -5.25
N ALA A 23 8.05 3.06 -4.15
CA ALA A 23 9.17 3.85 -3.65
C ALA A 23 9.15 3.89 -2.12
N GLY A 24 10.32 4.04 -1.50
CA GLY A 24 10.45 4.12 -0.05
C GLY A 24 10.57 2.75 0.62
N ASN A 25 10.90 1.70 -0.11
CA ASN A 25 11.29 0.40 0.42
C ASN A 25 12.80 0.32 0.72
N ASN A 26 13.57 1.28 0.22
CA ASN A 26 14.98 1.49 0.49
C ASN A 26 15.33 2.98 0.29
N ILE A 27 16.57 3.35 0.57
CA ILE A 27 17.13 4.69 0.36
C ILE A 27 18.17 4.72 -0.77
N GLY A 28 18.11 3.74 -1.66
CA GLY A 28 19.03 3.63 -2.80
C GLY A 28 18.90 4.84 -3.73
N GLU A 29 20.00 5.53 -3.94
CA GLU A 29 20.07 6.73 -4.78
C GLU A 29 19.74 6.40 -6.23
N ASP A 30 20.35 5.36 -6.78
CA ASP A 30 20.18 4.93 -8.16
C ASP A 30 18.71 4.68 -8.51
N TYR A 31 18.01 3.91 -7.67
CA TYR A 31 16.59 3.61 -7.88
C TYR A 31 15.72 4.87 -7.88
N LEU A 32 15.93 5.77 -6.92
CA LEU A 32 15.16 7.01 -6.84
C LEU A 32 15.48 7.96 -8.01
N TYR A 33 16.73 7.98 -8.46
CA TYR A 33 17.13 8.74 -9.64
C TYR A 33 16.46 8.20 -10.92
N GLU A 34 16.51 6.88 -11.14
CA GLU A 34 15.86 6.22 -12.28
C GLU A 34 14.34 6.44 -12.27
N LEU A 35 13.70 6.26 -11.11
CA LEU A 35 12.27 6.48 -10.93
C LEU A 35 11.86 7.92 -11.24
N THR A 36 12.55 8.90 -10.67
CA THR A 36 12.25 10.31 -10.89
C THR A 36 12.53 10.74 -12.33
N THR A 37 13.54 10.17 -12.95
CA THR A 37 13.86 10.36 -14.38
C THR A 37 12.76 9.77 -15.27
N PHE A 38 12.33 8.55 -14.98
CA PHE A 38 11.22 7.89 -15.70
C PHE A 38 9.91 8.68 -15.61
N LEU A 39 9.64 9.29 -14.45
CA LEU A 39 8.43 10.07 -14.21
C LEU A 39 8.48 11.51 -14.76
N LYS A 40 9.62 11.97 -15.28
CA LYS A 40 9.82 13.37 -15.67
C LYS A 40 8.78 13.90 -16.64
N ASP A 41 8.41 13.09 -17.63
CA ASP A 41 7.44 13.46 -18.66
C ASP A 41 6.10 12.73 -18.54
N LYS A 42 5.81 12.18 -17.36
CA LYS A 42 4.60 11.38 -17.11
C LYS A 42 3.70 12.05 -16.08
N LYS A 43 2.40 11.99 -16.31
CA LYS A 43 1.41 12.35 -15.30
C LYS A 43 1.30 11.20 -14.30
N PHE A 44 1.58 11.48 -13.04
CA PHE A 44 1.49 10.50 -11.96
C PHE A 44 0.78 11.07 -10.73
N GLY A 45 0.28 10.21 -9.88
CA GLY A 45 -0.18 10.53 -8.54
C GLY A 45 0.64 9.77 -7.49
N VAL A 46 0.47 10.08 -6.23
CA VAL A 46 1.21 9.49 -5.12
C VAL A 46 0.25 8.97 -4.06
N ILE A 47 0.41 7.73 -3.65
CA ILE A 47 -0.23 7.18 -2.46
C ILE A 47 0.86 7.08 -1.38
N ASN A 48 0.86 8.01 -0.43
CA ASN A 48 1.80 8.02 0.68
C ASN A 48 1.23 7.21 1.86
N ILE A 49 1.83 6.06 2.12
CA ILE A 49 1.39 5.13 3.17
C ILE A 49 2.42 5.14 4.30
N SER A 50 2.11 5.84 5.38
CA SER A 50 2.94 5.87 6.58
C SER A 50 2.11 6.28 7.79
N LYS A 51 2.08 5.45 8.85
CA LYS A 51 1.32 5.76 10.06
C LYS A 51 1.88 6.99 10.77
N SER A 52 3.19 7.03 11.02
CA SER A 52 3.85 8.16 11.69
C SER A 52 4.26 9.28 10.73
N GLY A 53 4.64 8.95 9.51
CA GLY A 53 5.27 9.86 8.56
C GLY A 53 6.74 10.16 8.86
N THR A 54 7.35 9.44 9.82
CA THR A 54 8.75 9.65 10.25
C THR A 54 9.70 8.52 9.85
N THR A 55 9.18 7.47 9.20
CA THR A 55 10.03 6.42 8.62
C THR A 55 10.88 7.04 7.52
N THR A 56 12.18 6.99 7.67
CA THR A 56 13.15 7.76 6.85
C THR A 56 12.99 7.46 5.37
N GLU A 57 12.92 6.19 4.99
CA GLU A 57 12.83 5.74 3.60
C GLU A 57 11.58 6.28 2.93
N THR A 58 10.43 6.11 3.56
CA THR A 58 9.15 6.58 3.04
C THR A 58 9.07 8.11 3.01
N ALA A 59 9.56 8.78 4.05
CA ALA A 59 9.55 10.25 4.14
C ALA A 59 10.43 10.89 3.06
N LEU A 60 11.61 10.31 2.80
CA LEU A 60 12.53 10.78 1.77
C LEU A 60 11.94 10.62 0.37
N ALA A 61 11.45 9.42 0.04
CA ALA A 61 10.81 9.13 -1.23
C ALA A 61 9.58 10.03 -1.46
N PHE A 62 8.74 10.19 -0.43
CA PHE A 62 7.57 11.06 -0.51
C PHE A 62 7.95 12.51 -0.77
N ARG A 63 8.97 13.04 -0.08
CA ARG A 63 9.43 14.42 -0.27
C ARG A 63 9.87 14.69 -1.71
N LEU A 64 10.61 13.76 -2.33
CA LEU A 64 11.07 13.88 -3.71
C LEU A 64 9.92 13.80 -4.70
N LEU A 65 9.05 12.78 -4.58
CA LEU A 65 7.93 12.57 -5.48
C LEU A 65 6.86 13.65 -5.35
N LYS A 66 6.56 14.11 -4.12
CA LYS A 66 5.69 15.28 -3.90
C LYS A 66 6.20 16.51 -4.65
N LYS A 67 7.47 16.86 -4.45
CA LYS A 67 8.07 18.01 -5.10
C LYS A 67 8.01 17.90 -6.63
N GLN A 68 8.30 16.74 -7.18
CA GLN A 68 8.20 16.50 -8.61
C GLN A 68 6.77 16.61 -9.13
N CYS A 69 5.80 16.02 -8.44
CA CYS A 69 4.38 16.11 -8.77
C CYS A 69 3.90 17.58 -8.78
N GLU A 70 4.26 18.35 -7.75
CA GLU A 70 3.93 19.77 -7.64
C GLU A 70 4.59 20.62 -8.74
N ASN A 71 5.84 20.30 -9.11
CA ASN A 71 6.53 21.00 -10.21
C ASN A 71 5.89 20.75 -11.58
N GLN A 72 5.33 19.54 -11.79
CA GLN A 72 4.72 19.16 -13.07
C GLN A 72 3.28 19.64 -13.22
N ARG A 73 2.52 19.71 -12.13
CA ARG A 73 1.07 19.97 -12.14
C ARG A 73 0.67 21.31 -11.51
N GLY A 74 1.56 21.92 -10.73
CA GLY A 74 1.18 22.95 -9.78
C GLY A 74 0.58 22.37 -8.50
N LYS A 75 0.61 23.14 -7.40
CA LYS A 75 0.17 22.67 -6.07
C LYS A 75 -1.32 22.31 -6.02
N GLU A 76 -2.16 23.07 -6.69
CA GLU A 76 -3.60 22.86 -6.66
C GLU A 76 -4.02 21.55 -7.34
N GLU A 77 -3.45 21.22 -8.49
CA GLU A 77 -3.73 19.95 -9.16
C GLU A 77 -3.03 18.78 -8.44
N ALA A 78 -1.83 18.99 -7.90
CA ALA A 78 -1.07 17.95 -7.20
C ALA A 78 -1.80 17.44 -5.95
N LYS A 79 -2.50 18.31 -5.19
CA LYS A 79 -3.25 17.90 -3.99
C LYS A 79 -4.39 16.92 -4.30
N ASP A 80 -4.95 16.95 -5.51
CA ASP A 80 -6.03 16.05 -5.91
C ASP A 80 -5.55 14.65 -6.28
N VAL A 81 -4.27 14.51 -6.60
CA VAL A 81 -3.63 13.23 -7.00
C VAL A 81 -2.65 12.69 -5.97
N ILE A 82 -2.46 13.39 -4.85
CA ILE A 82 -1.71 12.91 -3.70
C ILE A 82 -2.70 12.46 -2.62
N VAL A 83 -2.57 11.20 -2.21
CA VAL A 83 -3.44 10.59 -1.19
C VAL A 83 -2.58 10.11 -0.03
N ALA A 84 -2.99 10.40 1.20
CA ALA A 84 -2.33 9.93 2.40
C ALA A 84 -3.09 8.76 3.04
N VAL A 85 -2.37 7.69 3.38
CA VAL A 85 -2.88 6.61 4.24
C VAL A 85 -2.06 6.66 5.53
N THR A 86 -2.66 7.17 6.61
CA THR A 86 -1.92 7.54 7.81
C THR A 86 -2.77 7.45 9.08
N ASP A 87 -2.19 7.83 10.22
CA ASP A 87 -2.89 7.92 11.50
C ASP A 87 -4.09 8.90 11.42
N ALA A 88 -5.09 8.68 12.27
CA ALA A 88 -6.30 9.50 12.31
C ALA A 88 -6.05 10.92 12.86
N LYS A 89 -5.10 11.09 13.79
CA LYS A 89 -4.99 12.30 14.61
C LYS A 89 -3.57 12.85 14.75
N LYS A 90 -2.54 12.01 14.60
CA LYS A 90 -1.16 12.35 14.95
C LYS A 90 -0.13 11.91 13.91
N GLY A 91 1.08 12.43 14.03
CA GLY A 91 2.20 12.09 13.16
C GLY A 91 2.43 13.08 12.02
N ALA A 92 3.64 13.09 11.51
CA ALA A 92 4.07 14.03 10.48
C ALA A 92 3.28 13.86 9.16
N ALA A 93 2.91 12.63 8.80
CA ALA A 93 2.10 12.38 7.61
C ALA A 93 0.68 12.92 7.76
N ARG A 94 0.05 12.81 8.96
CA ARG A 94 -1.26 13.41 9.25
C ARG A 94 -1.19 14.93 9.17
N THR A 95 -0.24 15.53 9.87
CA THR A 95 -0.03 16.99 9.84
C THR A 95 0.19 17.51 8.41
N CYS A 96 0.98 16.79 7.62
CA CYS A 96 1.20 17.15 6.22
C CYS A 96 -0.09 17.06 5.39
N ALA A 97 -0.84 15.96 5.53
CA ALA A 97 -2.09 15.76 4.79
C ALA A 97 -3.13 16.84 5.10
N ASP A 98 -3.28 17.21 6.37
CA ASP A 98 -4.21 18.27 6.80
C ASP A 98 -3.79 19.64 6.28
N LYS A 99 -2.49 19.97 6.39
CA LYS A 99 -1.94 21.25 5.92
C LYS A 99 -2.06 21.44 4.42
N GLU A 100 -1.79 20.41 3.65
CA GLU A 100 -1.77 20.46 2.18
C GLU A 100 -3.15 20.15 1.57
N GLY A 101 -4.12 19.70 2.38
CA GLY A 101 -5.47 19.36 1.94
C GLY A 101 -5.57 18.05 1.16
N TYR A 102 -4.69 17.08 1.42
CA TYR A 102 -4.73 15.78 0.74
C TYR A 102 -5.92 14.94 1.18
N LYS A 103 -6.53 14.22 0.25
CA LYS A 103 -7.43 13.13 0.58
C LYS A 103 -6.69 12.12 1.45
N SER A 104 -7.34 11.64 2.50
CA SER A 104 -6.69 10.71 3.41
C SER A 104 -7.58 9.56 3.85
N PHE A 105 -6.93 8.42 4.11
CA PHE A 105 -7.52 7.22 4.68
C PHE A 105 -6.82 6.90 5.99
N ILE A 106 -7.56 6.34 6.93
CA ILE A 106 -7.07 6.09 8.28
C ILE A 106 -6.50 4.68 8.40
N ILE A 107 -5.32 4.56 8.99
CA ILE A 107 -4.78 3.30 9.47
C ILE A 107 -5.32 3.08 10.88
N PRO A 108 -6.08 2.02 11.15
CA PRO A 108 -6.62 1.75 12.48
C PRO A 108 -5.50 1.58 13.52
N ASP A 109 -5.71 2.15 14.71
CA ASP A 109 -4.68 2.13 15.76
C ASP A 109 -4.36 0.74 16.29
N ASN A 110 -5.36 -0.13 16.31
CA ASN A 110 -5.27 -1.52 16.78
C ASN A 110 -4.73 -2.50 15.73
N VAL A 111 -4.36 -2.01 14.53
CA VAL A 111 -3.79 -2.85 13.46
C VAL A 111 -2.32 -2.53 13.28
N GLY A 112 -1.47 -3.52 13.51
CA GLY A 112 -0.03 -3.43 13.22
C GLY A 112 0.26 -3.46 11.72
N GLY A 113 1.41 -2.90 11.31
CA GLY A 113 1.76 -2.77 9.89
C GLY A 113 1.69 -4.08 9.10
N ARG A 114 2.20 -5.18 9.67
CA ARG A 114 2.22 -6.52 9.05
C ARG A 114 0.84 -7.18 8.92
N PHE A 115 -0.19 -6.64 9.57
CA PHE A 115 -1.57 -7.16 9.54
C PHE A 115 -2.51 -6.21 8.77
N SER A 116 -1.98 -5.21 8.08
CA SER A 116 -2.76 -4.08 7.58
C SER A 116 -3.23 -4.21 6.12
N VAL A 117 -2.98 -5.33 5.44
CA VAL A 117 -3.34 -5.51 4.03
C VAL A 117 -4.84 -5.34 3.74
N LEU A 118 -5.70 -5.75 4.68
CA LEU A 118 -7.15 -5.58 4.59
C LEU A 118 -7.66 -4.24 5.16
N THR A 119 -6.78 -3.30 5.37
CA THR A 119 -7.08 -1.89 5.68
C THR A 119 -6.79 -1.01 4.46
N PRO A 120 -7.04 0.30 4.51
CA PRO A 120 -6.65 1.20 3.41
C PRO A 120 -5.18 1.10 2.99
N VAL A 121 -4.28 0.59 3.84
CA VAL A 121 -2.88 0.34 3.51
C VAL A 121 -2.71 -0.57 2.30
N GLY A 122 -3.47 -1.66 2.24
CA GLY A 122 -3.44 -2.58 1.10
C GLY A 122 -4.58 -2.35 0.12
N LEU A 123 -5.81 -2.14 0.61
CA LEU A 123 -6.99 -2.07 -0.24
C LEU A 123 -6.95 -0.89 -1.22
N LEU A 124 -6.45 0.27 -0.82
CA LEU A 124 -6.39 1.43 -1.70
C LEU A 124 -5.45 1.21 -2.91
N PRO A 125 -4.16 0.86 -2.73
CA PRO A 125 -3.29 0.61 -3.87
C PRO A 125 -3.72 -0.60 -4.71
N ILE A 126 -4.35 -1.62 -4.12
CA ILE A 126 -4.90 -2.78 -4.83
C ILE A 126 -6.07 -2.34 -5.72
N ALA A 127 -6.98 -1.50 -5.20
CA ALA A 127 -8.08 -0.94 -5.97
C ALA A 127 -7.59 -0.05 -7.13
N VAL A 128 -6.59 0.80 -6.87
CA VAL A 128 -5.99 1.65 -7.91
C VAL A 128 -5.30 0.83 -9.00
N ALA A 129 -4.72 -0.32 -8.64
CA ALA A 129 -4.16 -1.27 -9.58
C ALA A 129 -5.22 -2.00 -10.43
N GLY A 130 -6.51 -1.81 -10.13
CA GLY A 130 -7.62 -2.39 -10.91
C GLY A 130 -8.10 -3.76 -10.44
N PHE A 131 -7.65 -4.25 -9.30
CA PHE A 131 -8.14 -5.51 -8.74
C PHE A 131 -9.47 -5.33 -8.00
N ASP A 132 -10.27 -6.38 -7.97
CA ASP A 132 -11.54 -6.41 -7.25
C ASP A 132 -11.33 -6.59 -5.73
N VAL A 133 -11.30 -5.48 -5.01
CA VAL A 133 -11.14 -5.48 -3.56
C VAL A 133 -12.32 -6.12 -2.82
N LYS A 134 -13.50 -6.18 -3.43
CA LYS A 134 -14.66 -6.85 -2.81
C LYS A 134 -14.45 -8.36 -2.79
N GLN A 135 -13.96 -8.93 -3.90
CA GLN A 135 -13.61 -10.35 -3.96
C GLN A 135 -12.47 -10.68 -2.99
N LEU A 136 -11.46 -9.80 -2.88
CA LEU A 136 -10.37 -9.98 -1.92
C LEU A 136 -10.88 -10.04 -0.47
N VAL A 137 -11.77 -9.13 -0.08
CA VAL A 137 -12.36 -9.10 1.26
C VAL A 137 -13.30 -10.30 1.48
N ALA A 138 -14.06 -10.72 0.46
CA ALA A 138 -14.89 -11.91 0.54
C ALA A 138 -14.04 -13.17 0.78
N GLY A 139 -12.93 -13.34 0.06
CA GLY A 139 -12.00 -14.45 0.29
C GLY A 139 -11.39 -14.45 1.70
N ALA A 140 -11.08 -13.26 2.24
CA ALA A 140 -10.64 -13.15 3.63
C ALA A 140 -11.72 -13.59 4.65
N ALA A 141 -12.98 -13.21 4.41
CA ALA A 141 -14.10 -13.61 5.25
C ALA A 141 -14.36 -15.14 5.18
N ASP A 142 -14.18 -15.74 4.02
CA ASP A 142 -14.31 -17.21 3.87
C ASP A 142 -13.17 -17.93 4.60
N MET A 143 -11.94 -17.41 4.53
CA MET A 143 -10.82 -17.96 5.29
C MET A 143 -10.98 -17.76 6.79
N GLU A 144 -11.54 -16.66 7.25
CA GLU A 144 -11.86 -16.44 8.67
C GLU A 144 -12.80 -17.53 9.20
N LYS A 145 -13.84 -17.88 8.43
CA LYS A 145 -14.75 -18.99 8.79
C LYS A 145 -14.03 -20.33 8.83
N ALA A 146 -13.22 -20.63 7.81
CA ALA A 146 -12.48 -21.88 7.72
C ALA A 146 -11.43 -22.05 8.84
N CYS A 147 -10.90 -20.93 9.36
CA CYS A 147 -9.90 -20.91 10.44
C CYS A 147 -10.52 -20.61 11.82
N GLY A 148 -11.84 -20.65 11.94
CA GLY A 148 -12.56 -20.35 13.18
C GLY A 148 -12.15 -21.28 14.33
N LYS A 149 -12.27 -20.79 15.57
CA LYS A 149 -11.87 -21.53 16.79
C LYS A 149 -12.63 -22.85 17.01
N ASP A 150 -13.84 -22.96 16.45
CA ASP A 150 -14.72 -24.10 16.60
C ASP A 150 -14.60 -25.09 15.42
N VAL A 151 -13.72 -24.82 14.45
CA VAL A 151 -13.40 -25.72 13.33
C VAL A 151 -12.46 -26.82 13.80
N ALA A 152 -12.78 -28.08 13.47
CA ALA A 152 -11.97 -29.24 13.83
C ALA A 152 -10.53 -29.08 13.32
N PHE A 153 -9.55 -29.62 14.06
CA PHE A 153 -8.14 -29.45 13.78
C PHE A 153 -7.76 -29.87 12.34
N ASP A 154 -8.27 -31.01 11.91
CA ASP A 154 -8.01 -31.61 10.60
C ASP A 154 -8.74 -30.92 9.44
N GLU A 155 -9.70 -30.06 9.75
CA GLU A 155 -10.43 -29.23 8.79
C GLU A 155 -9.95 -27.75 8.80
N ASN A 156 -9.15 -27.37 9.80
CA ASN A 156 -8.70 -25.98 10.00
C ASN A 156 -7.36 -25.73 9.31
N PRO A 157 -7.32 -24.99 8.20
CA PRO A 157 -6.07 -24.75 7.45
C PRO A 157 -4.97 -24.07 8.27
N ALA A 158 -5.33 -23.16 9.19
CA ALA A 158 -4.37 -22.49 10.05
C ALA A 158 -3.75 -23.45 11.08
N ALA A 159 -4.57 -24.34 11.65
CA ALA A 159 -4.09 -25.33 12.61
C ALA A 159 -3.18 -26.38 11.94
N ILE A 160 -3.58 -26.87 10.77
CA ILE A 160 -2.76 -27.79 9.95
C ILE A 160 -1.44 -27.14 9.57
N TYR A 161 -1.46 -25.89 9.10
CA TYR A 161 -0.25 -25.15 8.74
C TYR A 161 0.70 -24.99 9.95
N ALA A 162 0.16 -24.62 11.11
CA ALA A 162 0.95 -24.44 12.32
C ALA A 162 1.62 -25.75 12.76
N ALA A 163 0.86 -26.87 12.77
CA ALA A 163 1.39 -28.19 13.14
C ALA A 163 2.43 -28.69 12.15
N THR A 164 2.17 -28.56 10.85
CA THR A 164 3.13 -28.96 9.81
C THR A 164 4.45 -28.15 9.94
N ARG A 165 4.33 -26.85 10.15
CA ARG A 165 5.49 -25.99 10.34
C ARG A 165 6.30 -26.38 11.59
N GLN A 166 5.61 -26.70 12.69
CA GLN A 166 6.26 -27.14 13.92
C GLN A 166 6.97 -28.49 13.71
N ALA A 167 6.35 -29.44 13.02
CA ALA A 167 6.94 -30.73 12.73
C ALA A 167 8.18 -30.65 11.82
N LEU A 168 8.23 -29.66 10.93
CA LEU A 168 9.39 -29.43 10.05
C LEU A 168 10.52 -28.65 10.74
N TYR A 169 10.25 -28.04 11.89
CA TYR A 169 11.26 -27.26 12.65
C TYR A 169 12.09 -28.14 13.60
N THR A 170 11.59 -29.29 14.00
CA THR A 170 12.27 -30.27 14.86
C THR A 170 13.12 -31.23 14.04
#